data_dfd77edd0d466f14354afd7848895a6a
#
_entry.id   dfd77edd0d466f14354afd7848895a6a
#
_cell.length_a   1.000
_cell.length_b   1.000
_cell.length_c   1.000
_cell.angle_alpha   90.00
_cell.angle_beta   90.00
_cell.angle_gamma   90.00
#
_symmetry.space_group_name_H-M   'P 1'
#
loop_
_entity.id
_entity.type
_entity.pdbx_description
1 polymer ?
#
loop_
_entity_poly.entity_id
_entity_poly.type
_entity_poly.pdbx_seq_one_letter_code
_entity_poly.pdbx_strand_id
1 'polypeptide(L)'
;MKISFLYKFFLVIGIVVLLPFVYLNISKMVSDDTILTVQEGSLSSNNFLAVPKGTIEIYDEKIAKIDNLDDLKSFVDDEIQKNNFEGIDIPIYIDDIVRRKYFHQTAYISADTNWILKGADYFFPEFFFLSAMDPKDLIKKNHGSCSQQSIIFQEFIKDYKFEYASIGFGISIPDQMDFSHFVSAVKIGGDWFYFDSNLEPVYDRKNSLILKRVLEGDKEVLKKLYPQYNFDLVTKEMINFRDLNRFPAKRGVIFQKITQFLSNFSWLVFLIFSFLLRSTIQKKAAKVNELPL
;
A
#
# COMPACT_ATOMS: atom_id res chain seq x y z
N MET A 1 -43.63 -3.35 -7.36
CA MET A 1 -42.86 -4.59 -7.55
C MET A 1 -43.21 -5.58 -6.45
N LYS A 2 -43.57 -6.80 -6.76
CA LYS A 2 -44.06 -7.78 -5.77
C LYS A 2 -42.89 -8.20 -4.85
N ILE A 3 -43.11 -8.24 -3.51
CA ILE A 3 -42.11 -8.66 -2.52
C ILE A 3 -41.50 -10.03 -2.86
N SER A 4 -42.28 -10.93 -3.48
CA SER A 4 -41.80 -12.23 -3.98
C SER A 4 -40.67 -12.11 -5.04
N PHE A 5 -40.66 -11.07 -5.86
CA PHE A 5 -39.59 -10.81 -6.81
C PHE A 5 -38.33 -10.34 -6.09
N LEU A 6 -38.48 -9.42 -5.14
CA LEU A 6 -37.34 -8.91 -4.33
C LEU A 6 -36.62 -10.04 -3.60
N TYR A 7 -37.35 -10.95 -2.97
CA TYR A 7 -36.77 -12.12 -2.30
C TYR A 7 -35.91 -12.95 -3.25
N LYS A 8 -36.46 -13.31 -4.44
CA LYS A 8 -35.72 -14.10 -5.44
C LYS A 8 -34.50 -13.33 -5.96
N PHE A 9 -34.63 -12.04 -6.18
CA PHE A 9 -33.55 -11.17 -6.66
C PHE A 9 -32.40 -11.14 -5.66
N PHE A 10 -32.64 -10.88 -4.37
CA PHE A 10 -31.59 -10.89 -3.36
C PHE A 10 -30.98 -12.28 -3.12
N LEU A 11 -31.77 -13.34 -3.26
CA LEU A 11 -31.26 -14.72 -3.18
C LEU A 11 -30.25 -14.99 -4.31
N VAL A 12 -30.62 -14.64 -5.54
CA VAL A 12 -29.75 -14.84 -6.72
C VAL A 12 -28.48 -14.00 -6.58
N ILE A 13 -28.58 -12.72 -6.21
CA ILE A 13 -27.40 -11.89 -5.99
C ILE A 13 -26.51 -12.48 -4.88
N GLY A 14 -27.09 -12.92 -3.76
CA GLY A 14 -26.32 -13.53 -2.67
C GLY A 14 -25.55 -14.76 -3.15
N ILE A 15 -26.16 -15.62 -3.97
CA ILE A 15 -25.48 -16.81 -4.54
C ILE A 15 -24.40 -16.38 -5.54
N VAL A 16 -24.68 -15.44 -6.44
CA VAL A 16 -23.71 -14.96 -7.44
C VAL A 16 -22.50 -14.33 -6.78
N VAL A 17 -22.67 -13.61 -5.66
CA VAL A 17 -21.56 -13.01 -4.90
C VAL A 17 -20.82 -14.04 -4.06
N LEU A 18 -21.53 -15.09 -3.58
CA LEU A 18 -20.91 -16.18 -2.82
C LEU A 18 -19.96 -17.01 -3.68
N LEU A 19 -20.27 -17.25 -4.93
CA LEU A 19 -19.46 -18.11 -5.81
C LEU A 19 -18.01 -17.61 -6.00
N PRO A 20 -17.74 -16.32 -6.33
CA PRO A 20 -16.40 -15.78 -6.38
C PRO A 20 -15.68 -15.86 -5.03
N PHE A 21 -16.38 -15.59 -3.93
CA PHE A 21 -15.81 -15.70 -2.59
C PHE A 21 -15.34 -17.11 -2.28
N VAL A 22 -16.17 -18.14 -2.55
CA VAL A 22 -15.81 -19.55 -2.34
C VAL A 22 -14.65 -19.94 -3.25
N TYR A 23 -14.71 -19.59 -4.54
CA TYR A 23 -13.65 -19.88 -5.50
C TYR A 23 -12.30 -19.31 -5.07
N LEU A 24 -12.25 -18.03 -4.67
CA LEU A 24 -11.03 -17.36 -4.28
C LEU A 24 -10.46 -17.91 -2.97
N ASN A 25 -11.31 -18.29 -2.01
CA ASN A 25 -10.83 -18.91 -0.76
C ASN A 25 -10.35 -20.33 -0.96
N ILE A 26 -10.96 -21.12 -1.87
CA ILE A 26 -10.46 -22.44 -2.24
C ILE A 26 -9.13 -22.31 -2.97
N SER A 27 -8.99 -21.36 -3.90
CA SER A 27 -7.74 -21.15 -4.60
C SER A 27 -6.57 -20.77 -3.67
N LYS A 28 -6.82 -20.01 -2.60
CA LYS A 28 -5.84 -19.74 -1.55
C LYS A 28 -5.35 -20.98 -0.81
N MET A 29 -6.25 -21.92 -0.57
CA MET A 29 -5.90 -23.17 0.11
C MET A 29 -5.10 -24.12 -0.78
N VAL A 30 -5.19 -23.97 -2.09
CA VAL A 30 -4.54 -24.84 -3.09
C VAL A 30 -3.27 -24.20 -3.64
N SER A 31 -3.21 -22.86 -3.71
CA SER A 31 -1.97 -22.19 -4.07
C SER A 31 -1.02 -22.26 -2.88
N ASP A 32 0.04 -23.04 -3.01
CA ASP A 32 1.24 -22.80 -2.20
C ASP A 32 1.56 -21.31 -2.32
N ASP A 33 1.71 -20.64 -1.19
CA ASP A 33 2.32 -19.30 -1.11
C ASP A 33 3.80 -19.42 -1.50
N THR A 34 4.05 -19.82 -2.73
CA THR A 34 5.34 -19.62 -3.34
C THR A 34 5.50 -18.11 -3.41
N ILE A 35 6.26 -17.57 -2.47
CA ILE A 35 6.90 -16.28 -2.62
C ILE A 35 7.37 -16.28 -4.08
N LEU A 36 6.77 -15.40 -4.89
CA LEU A 36 7.22 -15.23 -6.26
C LEU A 36 8.71 -14.91 -6.17
N THR A 37 9.54 -15.92 -6.35
CA THR A 37 10.95 -15.73 -6.58
C THR A 37 11.00 -14.92 -7.86
N VAL A 38 11.27 -13.63 -7.72
CA VAL A 38 11.51 -12.77 -8.87
C VAL A 38 12.72 -13.34 -9.55
N GLN A 39 12.52 -14.01 -10.69
CA GLN A 39 13.64 -14.40 -11.53
C GLN A 39 14.31 -13.11 -11.98
N GLU A 40 15.62 -13.00 -11.71
CA GLU A 40 16.46 -11.99 -12.34
C GLU A 40 16.16 -12.00 -13.85
N GLY A 41 15.64 -10.90 -14.37
CA GLY A 41 15.25 -10.78 -15.78
C GLY A 41 13.75 -10.66 -16.06
N SER A 42 12.84 -11.03 -15.12
CA SER A 42 11.39 -10.83 -15.32
C SER A 42 10.93 -9.39 -15.05
N LEU A 43 11.80 -8.56 -14.51
CA LEU A 43 11.56 -7.13 -14.26
C LEU A 43 11.58 -6.27 -15.53
N SER A 44 11.89 -6.85 -16.69
CA SER A 44 12.33 -6.04 -17.82
C SER A 44 11.28 -5.67 -18.85
N SER A 45 10.06 -6.20 -18.87
CA SER A 45 9.35 -6.03 -20.13
C SER A 45 7.97 -5.39 -20.14
N ASN A 46 7.26 -5.24 -19.00
CA ASN A 46 5.88 -4.73 -19.11
C ASN A 46 5.39 -3.86 -17.94
N ASN A 47 6.24 -3.36 -17.07
CA ASN A 47 5.78 -2.54 -15.96
C ASN A 47 6.38 -1.14 -15.98
N PHE A 48 5.53 -0.16 -15.84
CA PHE A 48 5.68 1.28 -15.86
C PHE A 48 6.72 1.90 -14.91
N LEU A 49 7.46 1.08 -14.18
CA LEU A 49 8.56 1.51 -13.33
C LEU A 49 9.71 0.52 -13.54
N ALA A 50 10.35 0.59 -14.70
CA ALA A 50 11.68 0.03 -14.82
C ALA A 50 12.55 0.65 -13.72
N VAL A 51 13.26 -0.19 -12.95
CA VAL A 51 14.26 0.31 -12.00
C VAL A 51 15.16 1.28 -12.74
N PRO A 52 15.29 2.54 -12.27
CA PRO A 52 16.06 3.53 -12.99
C PRO A 52 17.48 3.04 -13.22
N LYS A 53 17.97 3.20 -14.43
CA LYS A 53 19.32 2.79 -14.80
C LYS A 53 20.34 3.45 -13.87
N GLY A 54 21.06 2.65 -13.08
CA GLY A 54 22.02 3.14 -12.09
C GLY A 54 21.56 3.06 -10.64
N THR A 55 20.32 2.65 -10.33
CA THR A 55 19.88 2.32 -8.98
C THR A 55 20.51 0.99 -8.56
N ILE A 56 21.11 0.95 -7.38
CA ILE A 56 21.67 -0.28 -6.80
C ILE A 56 20.58 -0.91 -5.95
N GLU A 57 20.08 -2.07 -6.36
CA GLU A 57 19.13 -2.85 -5.57
C GLU A 57 19.88 -3.59 -4.46
N ILE A 58 19.48 -3.38 -3.20
CA ILE A 58 20.09 -4.04 -2.03
C ILE A 58 19.18 -5.08 -1.39
N TYR A 59 18.20 -5.58 -2.12
CA TYR A 59 17.24 -6.58 -1.67
C TYR A 59 17.88 -7.78 -0.99
N ASP A 60 17.28 -8.20 0.15
CA ASP A 60 17.72 -9.32 0.96
C ASP A 60 16.55 -10.29 1.21
N GLU A 61 16.61 -11.47 0.64
CA GLU A 61 15.55 -12.48 0.76
C GLU A 61 15.22 -12.87 2.21
N LYS A 62 16.18 -12.80 3.12
CA LYS A 62 15.94 -13.16 4.53
C LYS A 62 15.02 -12.13 5.19
N ILE A 63 15.27 -10.85 4.93
CA ILE A 63 14.43 -9.74 5.42
C ILE A 63 13.10 -9.75 4.70
N ALA A 64 13.09 -9.98 3.40
CA ALA A 64 11.87 -10.04 2.61
C ALA A 64 10.88 -11.12 3.05
N LYS A 65 11.38 -12.25 3.57
CA LYS A 65 10.55 -13.35 4.11
C LYS A 65 9.85 -13.02 5.42
N ILE A 66 10.22 -11.95 6.11
CA ILE A 66 9.50 -11.50 7.32
C ILE A 66 8.21 -10.81 6.87
N ASP A 67 7.08 -11.50 6.98
CA ASP A 67 5.76 -11.09 6.47
C ASP A 67 4.83 -10.52 7.54
N ASN A 68 5.33 -10.36 8.75
CA ASN A 68 4.64 -9.79 9.90
C ASN A 68 5.35 -8.52 10.39
N LEU A 69 4.57 -7.47 10.67
CA LEU A 69 5.12 -6.18 11.10
C LEU A 69 5.79 -6.27 12.48
N ASP A 70 5.20 -7.02 13.41
CA ASP A 70 5.74 -7.18 14.76
C ASP A 70 7.05 -7.99 14.74
N ASP A 71 7.15 -9.01 13.87
CA ASP A 71 8.37 -9.81 13.71
C ASP A 71 9.50 -8.98 13.10
N LEU A 72 9.18 -8.17 12.07
CA LEU A 72 10.19 -7.26 11.49
C LEU A 72 10.63 -6.20 12.48
N LYS A 73 9.70 -5.71 13.30
CA LYS A 73 10.00 -4.75 14.37
C LYS A 73 10.92 -5.37 15.42
N SER A 74 10.63 -6.59 15.90
CA SER A 74 11.48 -7.29 16.83
C SER A 74 12.90 -7.49 16.27
N PHE A 75 13.01 -7.85 15.01
CA PHE A 75 14.29 -7.96 14.32
C PHE A 75 15.06 -6.63 14.30
N VAL A 76 14.37 -5.53 14.02
CA VAL A 76 14.96 -4.18 14.02
C VAL A 76 15.39 -3.76 15.42
N ASP A 77 14.55 -3.99 16.44
CA ASP A 77 14.83 -3.68 17.85
C ASP A 77 16.08 -4.41 18.36
N ASP A 78 16.18 -5.71 18.06
CA ASP A 78 17.33 -6.55 18.45
C ASP A 78 18.65 -6.03 17.83
N GLU A 79 18.63 -5.66 16.56
CA GLU A 79 19.82 -5.16 15.88
C GLU A 79 20.18 -3.74 16.33
N ILE A 80 19.20 -2.87 16.64
CA ILE A 80 19.45 -1.55 17.22
C ILE A 80 20.14 -1.68 18.60
N GLN A 81 19.65 -2.57 19.45
CA GLN A 81 20.24 -2.81 20.77
C GLN A 81 21.63 -3.39 20.65
N LYS A 82 21.83 -4.40 19.81
CA LYS A 82 23.11 -5.07 19.61
C LYS A 82 24.20 -4.13 19.10
N ASN A 83 23.86 -3.19 18.23
CA ASN A 83 24.80 -2.24 17.65
C ASN A 83 24.86 -0.91 18.41
N ASN A 84 24.07 -0.74 19.47
CA ASN A 84 23.97 0.50 20.25
C ASN A 84 23.66 1.72 19.36
N PHE A 85 22.71 1.57 18.39
CA PHE A 85 22.32 2.70 17.54
C PHE A 85 21.51 3.72 18.34
N GLU A 86 21.86 5.00 18.19
CA GLU A 86 21.20 6.12 18.85
C GLU A 86 20.94 7.28 17.87
N GLY A 87 19.97 8.13 18.20
CA GLY A 87 19.69 9.34 17.44
C GLY A 87 19.41 9.06 15.96
N ILE A 88 20.22 9.63 15.08
CA ILE A 88 20.05 9.50 13.62
C ILE A 88 20.40 8.10 13.08
N ASP A 89 21.18 7.32 13.80
CA ASP A 89 21.58 5.99 13.35
C ASP A 89 20.37 5.03 13.32
N ILE A 90 19.35 5.26 14.18
CA ILE A 90 18.10 4.49 14.19
C ILE A 90 17.33 4.64 12.87
N PRO A 91 16.90 5.85 12.43
CA PRO A 91 16.20 5.98 11.17
C PRO A 91 17.05 5.60 9.95
N ILE A 92 18.37 5.78 9.98
CA ILE A 92 19.26 5.28 8.92
C ILE A 92 19.18 3.76 8.82
N TYR A 93 19.22 3.06 9.94
CA TYR A 93 19.13 1.61 9.96
C TYR A 93 17.74 1.11 9.50
N ILE A 94 16.66 1.75 9.94
CA ILE A 94 15.30 1.44 9.50
C ILE A 94 15.17 1.64 7.98
N ASP A 95 15.70 2.72 7.44
CA ASP A 95 15.71 3.00 6.02
C ASP A 95 16.42 1.88 5.24
N ASP A 96 17.58 1.41 5.70
CA ASP A 96 18.29 0.27 5.11
C ASP A 96 17.50 -1.03 5.17
N ILE A 97 16.78 -1.29 6.26
CA ILE A 97 15.92 -2.47 6.37
C ILE A 97 14.76 -2.42 5.36
N VAL A 98 14.13 -1.26 5.19
CA VAL A 98 13.05 -1.10 4.21
C VAL A 98 13.56 -1.31 2.79
N ARG A 99 14.72 -0.75 2.44
CA ARG A 99 15.39 -0.97 1.15
C ARG A 99 15.70 -2.43 0.89
N ARG A 100 16.19 -3.14 1.89
CA ARG A 100 16.53 -4.57 1.81
C ARG A 100 15.32 -5.47 1.75
N LYS A 101 14.16 -5.02 2.23
CA LYS A 101 12.92 -5.80 2.19
C LYS A 101 12.22 -5.78 0.84
N TYR A 102 12.27 -4.67 0.11
CA TYR A 102 11.42 -4.44 -1.06
C TYR A 102 12.18 -4.23 -2.34
N PHE A 103 11.72 -4.87 -3.41
CA PHE A 103 12.05 -4.47 -4.78
C PHE A 103 11.27 -3.22 -5.19
N HIS A 104 11.82 -2.48 -6.17
CA HIS A 104 11.20 -1.29 -6.77
C HIS A 104 10.03 -1.66 -7.69
N GLN A 105 8.90 -2.00 -7.14
CA GLN A 105 7.68 -2.29 -7.91
C GLN A 105 6.44 -1.98 -7.07
N THR A 106 5.38 -1.46 -7.70
CA THR A 106 4.12 -1.22 -6.97
C THR A 106 3.49 -2.52 -6.50
N ALA A 107 3.22 -2.62 -5.21
CA ALA A 107 2.44 -3.70 -4.64
C ALA A 107 0.94 -3.43 -4.82
N TYR A 108 0.26 -4.30 -5.56
CA TYR A 108 -1.17 -4.19 -5.83
C TYR A 108 -1.99 -5.11 -4.93
N ILE A 109 -3.23 -4.68 -4.67
CA ILE A 109 -4.24 -5.52 -4.04
C ILE A 109 -4.67 -6.59 -5.05
N SER A 110 -4.62 -7.84 -4.63
CA SER A 110 -5.03 -8.98 -5.42
C SER A 110 -6.54 -9.23 -5.32
N ALA A 111 -7.10 -9.90 -6.33
CA ALA A 111 -8.53 -10.22 -6.37
C ALA A 111 -8.97 -11.13 -5.22
N ASP A 112 -8.11 -12.03 -4.76
CA ASP A 112 -8.34 -12.91 -3.62
C ASP A 112 -8.41 -12.16 -2.28
N THR A 113 -7.79 -10.98 -2.19
CA THR A 113 -7.84 -10.12 -1.01
C THR A 113 -9.05 -9.18 -1.06
N ASN A 114 -9.33 -8.56 -2.22
CA ASN A 114 -10.38 -7.56 -2.36
C ASN A 114 -10.95 -7.58 -3.78
N TRP A 115 -11.80 -8.58 -4.07
CA TRP A 115 -12.36 -8.78 -5.41
C TRP A 115 -13.30 -7.64 -5.84
N ILE A 116 -13.97 -6.96 -4.91
CA ILE A 116 -14.84 -5.82 -5.23
C ILE A 116 -14.00 -4.67 -5.78
N LEU A 117 -12.90 -4.34 -5.12
CA LEU A 117 -12.01 -3.28 -5.57
C LEU A 117 -11.35 -3.63 -6.91
N LYS A 118 -10.91 -4.89 -7.05
CA LYS A 118 -10.32 -5.36 -8.31
C LYS A 118 -11.32 -5.40 -9.46
N GLY A 119 -12.57 -5.78 -9.19
CA GLY A 119 -13.65 -5.73 -10.17
C GLY A 119 -14.04 -4.31 -10.55
N ALA A 120 -14.09 -3.40 -9.57
CA ALA A 120 -14.35 -1.99 -9.84
C ALA A 120 -13.26 -1.34 -10.70
N ASP A 121 -11.99 -1.66 -10.47
CA ASP A 121 -10.88 -1.23 -11.31
C ASP A 121 -10.97 -1.73 -12.75
N TYR A 122 -11.44 -2.95 -12.96
CA TYR A 122 -11.66 -3.49 -14.30
C TYR A 122 -12.66 -2.66 -15.12
N PHE A 123 -13.74 -2.17 -14.46
CA PHE A 123 -14.76 -1.35 -15.12
C PHE A 123 -14.42 0.14 -15.15
N PHE A 124 -13.60 0.62 -14.21
CA PHE A 124 -13.24 2.02 -14.02
C PHE A 124 -11.74 2.15 -13.68
N PRO A 125 -10.83 1.85 -14.61
CA PRO A 125 -9.41 1.68 -14.33
C PRO A 125 -8.71 2.94 -13.77
N GLU A 126 -9.25 4.11 -14.00
CA GLU A 126 -8.65 5.38 -13.52
C GLU A 126 -9.22 5.87 -12.18
N PHE A 127 -10.30 5.25 -11.68
CA PHE A 127 -11.01 5.74 -10.50
C PHE A 127 -10.57 5.11 -9.18
N PHE A 128 -9.91 3.95 -9.21
CA PHE A 128 -9.65 3.19 -8.01
C PHE A 128 -8.17 2.92 -7.79
N PHE A 129 -7.68 3.30 -6.62
CA PHE A 129 -6.30 3.01 -6.22
C PHE A 129 -6.16 1.55 -5.79
N LEU A 130 -5.62 0.73 -6.67
CA LEU A 130 -5.28 -0.67 -6.38
C LEU A 130 -3.97 -0.84 -5.63
N SER A 131 -3.15 0.18 -5.52
CA SER A 131 -1.90 0.12 -4.74
C SER A 131 -2.21 -0.19 -3.28
N ALA A 132 -1.62 -1.24 -2.74
CA ALA A 132 -1.76 -1.57 -1.33
C ALA A 132 -1.25 -0.41 -0.46
N MET A 133 -2.00 -0.02 0.57
CA MET A 133 -1.69 1.12 1.43
C MET A 133 -1.68 0.75 2.92
N ASP A 134 -2.26 -0.38 3.32
CA ASP A 134 -2.23 -0.83 4.70
C ASP A 134 -0.85 -1.43 5.01
N PRO A 135 -0.12 -0.93 6.03
CA PRO A 135 1.17 -1.51 6.44
C PRO A 135 1.11 -3.01 6.70
N LYS A 136 -0.01 -3.51 7.25
CA LYS A 136 -0.23 -4.95 7.51
C LYS A 136 -0.34 -5.80 6.25
N ASP A 137 -0.74 -5.22 5.14
CA ASP A 137 -0.80 -5.90 3.85
C ASP A 137 0.50 -5.69 3.06
N LEU A 138 1.12 -4.52 3.19
CA LEU A 138 2.40 -4.22 2.56
C LEU A 138 3.53 -5.10 3.10
N ILE A 139 3.56 -5.37 4.41
CA ILE A 139 4.62 -6.17 5.02
C ILE A 139 4.69 -7.60 4.47
N LYS A 140 3.58 -8.13 3.96
CA LYS A 140 3.48 -9.44 3.33
C LYS A 140 4.02 -9.47 1.89
N LYS A 141 4.37 -8.30 1.34
CA LYS A 141 4.89 -8.18 -0.01
C LYS A 141 6.41 -8.07 0.01
N ASN A 142 7.03 -8.47 -1.09
CA ASN A 142 8.48 -8.33 -1.31
C ASN A 142 8.82 -7.19 -2.28
N HIS A 143 7.84 -6.40 -2.68
CA HIS A 143 7.99 -5.26 -3.56
C HIS A 143 7.12 -4.09 -3.08
N GLY A 144 7.54 -2.87 -3.37
CA GLY A 144 6.85 -1.66 -2.98
C GLY A 144 7.30 -0.45 -3.81
N SER A 145 6.36 0.42 -4.17
CA SER A 145 6.67 1.73 -4.76
C SER A 145 7.19 2.71 -3.70
N CYS A 146 7.64 3.88 -4.14
CA CYS A 146 8.16 4.93 -3.26
C CYS A 146 7.22 5.26 -2.09
N SER A 147 5.93 5.45 -2.37
CA SER A 147 4.94 5.73 -1.31
C SER A 147 4.73 4.56 -0.36
N GLN A 148 4.80 3.32 -0.86
CA GLN A 148 4.58 2.12 -0.07
C GLN A 148 5.77 1.82 0.86
N GLN A 149 6.97 1.97 0.38
CA GLN A 149 8.18 1.84 1.20
C GLN A 149 8.26 2.96 2.24
N SER A 150 7.92 4.20 1.87
CA SER A 150 7.84 5.32 2.82
C SER A 150 6.76 5.10 3.90
N ILE A 151 5.63 4.47 3.57
CA ILE A 151 4.60 4.10 4.55
C ILE A 151 5.17 3.14 5.60
N ILE A 152 5.90 2.10 5.18
CA ILE A 152 6.52 1.16 6.10
C ILE A 152 7.60 1.85 6.92
N PHE A 153 8.46 2.64 6.31
CA PHE A 153 9.48 3.43 7.03
C PHE A 153 8.85 4.31 8.12
N GLN A 154 7.82 5.08 7.77
CA GLN A 154 7.15 5.98 8.72
C GLN A 154 6.41 5.24 9.84
N GLU A 155 5.90 4.02 9.60
CA GLU A 155 5.29 3.21 10.64
C GLU A 155 6.31 2.80 11.71
N PHE A 156 7.54 2.45 11.31
CA PHE A 156 8.63 2.21 12.26
C PHE A 156 9.06 3.48 12.97
N ILE A 157 9.30 4.58 12.24
CA ILE A 157 9.75 5.86 12.81
C ILE A 157 8.80 6.36 13.91
N LYS A 158 7.50 6.21 13.69
CA LYS A 158 6.46 6.54 14.67
C LYS A 158 6.63 5.76 15.99
N ASP A 159 6.97 4.47 15.92
CA ASP A 159 7.14 3.61 17.08
C ASP A 159 8.36 4.05 17.94
N TYR A 160 9.41 4.55 17.30
CA TYR A 160 10.56 5.15 17.99
C TYR A 160 10.33 6.59 18.45
N LYS A 161 9.09 7.11 18.28
CA LYS A 161 8.67 8.45 18.74
C LYS A 161 9.41 9.61 18.09
N PHE A 162 9.97 9.41 16.91
CA PHE A 162 10.49 10.53 16.13
C PHE A 162 9.34 11.29 15.47
N GLU A 163 9.48 12.60 15.33
CA GLU A 163 8.63 13.38 14.46
C GLU A 163 8.98 13.06 13.00
N TYR A 164 7.96 12.87 12.16
CA TYR A 164 8.14 12.57 10.75
C TYR A 164 7.17 13.33 9.86
N ALA A 165 7.51 13.44 8.58
CA ALA A 165 6.66 14.04 7.57
C ALA A 165 6.85 13.34 6.23
N SER A 166 5.92 13.57 5.32
CA SER A 166 5.97 13.11 3.93
C SER A 166 6.42 14.24 3.01
N ILE A 167 7.22 13.89 2.00
CA ILE A 167 7.63 14.81 0.95
C ILE A 167 7.22 14.20 -0.38
N GLY A 168 6.48 14.97 -1.18
CA GLY A 168 6.12 14.60 -2.54
C GLY A 168 6.67 15.62 -3.53
N PHE A 169 7.24 15.15 -4.63
CA PHE A 169 7.70 16.00 -5.73
C PHE A 169 7.60 15.27 -7.07
N GLY A 170 7.44 16.06 -8.13
CA GLY A 170 7.41 15.53 -9.50
C GLY A 170 8.81 15.14 -9.97
N ILE A 171 8.88 14.03 -10.69
CA ILE A 171 10.08 13.60 -11.43
C ILE A 171 9.70 13.44 -12.89
N SER A 172 10.50 13.99 -13.80
CA SER A 172 10.36 13.77 -15.22
C SER A 172 11.45 12.84 -15.72
N ILE A 173 11.06 11.82 -16.45
CA ILE A 173 12.00 10.92 -17.14
C ILE A 173 11.97 11.30 -18.61
N PRO A 174 13.11 11.57 -19.23
CA PRO A 174 13.17 11.82 -20.66
C PRO A 174 12.46 10.71 -21.44
N ASP A 175 11.59 11.08 -22.38
CA ASP A 175 10.80 10.17 -23.23
C ASP A 175 9.79 9.27 -22.50
N GLN A 176 9.47 9.56 -21.24
CA GLN A 176 8.47 8.84 -20.44
C GLN A 176 7.51 9.83 -19.77
N MET A 177 6.43 9.26 -19.22
CA MET A 177 5.43 10.03 -18.49
C MET A 177 5.99 10.55 -17.16
N ASP A 178 5.67 11.79 -16.82
CA ASP A 178 5.98 12.37 -15.51
C ASP A 178 5.34 11.56 -14.41
N PHE A 179 6.07 11.33 -13.32
CA PHE A 179 5.52 10.68 -12.15
C PHE A 179 5.87 11.42 -10.85
N SER A 180 5.11 11.17 -9.82
CA SER A 180 5.37 11.74 -8.50
C SER A 180 6.25 10.81 -7.69
N HIS A 181 7.32 11.34 -7.12
CA HIS A 181 8.14 10.63 -6.14
C HIS A 181 7.71 10.99 -4.72
N PHE A 182 7.79 10.02 -3.82
CA PHE A 182 7.34 10.16 -2.46
C PHE A 182 8.40 9.62 -1.50
N VAL A 183 8.84 10.46 -0.57
CA VAL A 183 9.90 10.18 0.38
C VAL A 183 9.52 10.66 1.78
N SER A 184 10.37 10.39 2.77
CA SER A 184 10.11 10.73 4.15
C SER A 184 11.13 11.75 4.70
N ALA A 185 10.69 12.51 5.68
CA ALA A 185 11.54 13.32 6.53
C ALA A 185 11.40 12.89 7.99
N VAL A 186 12.50 12.92 8.75
CA VAL A 186 12.51 12.62 10.17
C VAL A 186 13.22 13.75 10.91
N LYS A 187 12.66 14.19 12.04
CA LYS A 187 13.24 15.23 12.87
C LYS A 187 14.01 14.64 14.05
N ILE A 188 15.27 15.05 14.18
CA ILE A 188 16.19 14.55 15.18
C ILE A 188 16.99 15.73 15.75
N GLY A 189 16.97 15.91 17.05
CA GLY A 189 17.73 17.00 17.70
C GLY A 189 17.33 18.42 17.26
N GLY A 190 16.13 18.59 16.69
CA GLY A 190 15.63 19.86 16.17
C GLY A 190 15.76 20.03 14.66
N ASP A 191 16.61 19.26 13.99
CA ASP A 191 16.82 19.30 12.54
C ASP A 191 16.02 18.21 11.82
N TRP A 192 15.62 18.51 10.58
CA TRP A 192 14.94 17.57 9.69
C TRP A 192 15.92 16.91 8.73
N PHE A 193 15.81 15.60 8.56
CA PHE A 193 16.66 14.76 7.71
C PHE A 193 15.83 14.10 6.61
N TYR A 194 16.45 13.90 5.47
CA TYR A 194 15.86 13.33 4.26
C TYR A 194 16.07 11.82 4.22
N PHE A 195 15.00 11.05 3.90
CA PHE A 195 15.05 9.59 3.74
C PHE A 195 14.27 9.15 2.52
N ASP A 196 14.94 8.43 1.63
CA ASP A 196 14.34 7.81 0.46
C ASP A 196 14.63 6.30 0.45
N SER A 197 13.69 5.54 0.96
CA SER A 197 13.80 4.08 1.05
C SER A 197 13.55 3.37 -0.29
N ASN A 198 13.32 4.10 -1.38
CA ASN A 198 12.93 3.50 -2.66
C ASN A 198 14.00 3.63 -3.74
N LEU A 199 14.41 4.82 -4.11
CA LEU A 199 15.37 5.03 -5.20
C LEU A 199 16.83 4.91 -4.79
N GLU A 200 17.08 4.73 -3.50
CA GLU A 200 18.42 4.48 -2.92
C GLU A 200 19.47 5.49 -3.37
N PRO A 201 19.19 6.79 -3.29
CA PRO A 201 20.19 7.77 -3.73
C PRO A 201 21.44 7.70 -2.85
N VAL A 202 22.60 7.94 -3.46
CA VAL A 202 23.86 7.99 -2.73
C VAL A 202 24.07 9.39 -2.17
N TYR A 203 23.91 9.56 -0.84
CA TYR A 203 24.08 10.83 -0.14
C TYR A 203 24.44 10.62 1.33
N ASP A 204 24.93 11.67 1.97
CA ASP A 204 25.14 11.67 3.42
C ASP A 204 23.79 11.87 4.15
N ARG A 205 23.22 10.78 4.64
CA ARG A 205 21.95 10.79 5.40
C ARG A 205 22.03 11.54 6.75
N LYS A 206 23.25 11.82 7.25
CA LYS A 206 23.47 12.62 8.46
C LYS A 206 23.50 14.13 8.18
N ASN A 207 23.38 14.54 6.93
CA ASN A 207 23.41 15.94 6.53
C ASN A 207 21.99 16.51 6.40
N SER A 208 21.55 17.28 7.41
CA SER A 208 20.21 17.91 7.43
C SER A 208 20.01 18.96 6.33
N LEU A 209 21.11 19.53 5.78
CA LEU A 209 21.03 20.52 4.70
C LEU A 209 20.45 19.93 3.41
N ILE A 210 20.55 18.60 3.21
CA ILE A 210 19.98 17.94 2.04
C ILE A 210 18.47 18.21 1.96
N LEU A 211 17.74 17.95 3.04
CA LEU A 211 16.30 18.18 3.06
C LEU A 211 15.96 19.65 2.81
N LYS A 212 16.65 20.56 3.46
CA LYS A 212 16.42 22.00 3.27
C LYS A 212 16.56 22.39 1.80
N ARG A 213 17.62 21.95 1.14
CA ARG A 213 17.88 22.26 -0.27
C ARG A 213 16.87 21.59 -1.20
N VAL A 214 16.45 20.35 -0.90
CA VAL A 214 15.35 19.70 -1.64
C VAL A 214 14.07 20.53 -1.55
N LEU A 215 13.68 20.97 -0.34
CA LEU A 215 12.47 21.78 -0.14
C LEU A 215 12.55 23.17 -0.79
N GLU A 216 13.74 23.70 -1.01
CA GLU A 216 13.98 24.93 -1.78
C GLU A 216 13.92 24.71 -3.29
N GLY A 217 13.78 23.48 -3.77
CA GLY A 217 13.78 23.13 -5.19
C GLY A 217 15.16 23.23 -5.84
N ASP A 218 16.22 22.99 -5.06
CA ASP A 218 17.60 23.04 -5.53
C ASP A 218 17.89 21.93 -6.53
N LYS A 219 17.91 22.29 -7.81
CA LYS A 219 18.10 21.35 -8.93
C LYS A 219 19.44 20.65 -8.91
N GLU A 220 20.50 21.29 -8.39
CA GLU A 220 21.82 20.68 -8.29
C GLU A 220 21.84 19.57 -7.23
N VAL A 221 21.11 19.74 -6.13
CA VAL A 221 20.97 18.68 -5.13
C VAL A 221 20.09 17.56 -5.67
N LEU A 222 18.95 17.88 -6.30
CA LEU A 222 18.06 16.87 -6.89
C LEU A 222 18.78 16.05 -7.97
N LYS A 223 19.55 16.68 -8.84
CA LYS A 223 20.38 16.00 -9.86
C LYS A 223 21.47 15.11 -9.24
N LYS A 224 22.02 15.49 -8.11
CA LYS A 224 22.99 14.64 -7.39
C LYS A 224 22.34 13.44 -6.72
N LEU A 225 21.15 13.63 -6.12
CA LEU A 225 20.40 12.54 -5.52
C LEU A 225 19.91 11.55 -6.58
N TYR A 226 19.44 12.06 -7.71
CA TYR A 226 18.76 11.29 -8.75
C TYR A 226 19.31 11.62 -10.14
N PRO A 227 20.55 11.25 -10.46
CA PRO A 227 21.23 11.63 -11.68
C PRO A 227 20.55 11.09 -12.96
N GLN A 228 19.70 10.09 -12.83
CA GLN A 228 18.95 9.47 -13.91
C GLN A 228 17.69 10.23 -14.32
N TYR A 229 17.29 11.27 -13.55
CA TYR A 229 16.05 12.02 -13.77
C TYR A 229 16.29 13.46 -14.20
N ASN A 230 15.29 14.03 -14.87
CA ASN A 230 15.28 15.44 -15.23
C ASN A 230 14.47 16.24 -14.19
N PHE A 231 15.07 17.29 -13.67
CA PHE A 231 14.46 18.24 -12.71
C PHE A 231 14.31 19.65 -13.25
N ASP A 232 14.50 19.87 -14.57
CA ASP A 232 14.49 21.24 -15.13
C ASP A 232 13.16 21.94 -14.94
N LEU A 233 12.05 21.22 -14.91
CA LEU A 233 10.71 21.73 -14.70
C LEU A 233 10.28 21.77 -13.21
N VAL A 234 11.05 21.19 -12.31
CA VAL A 234 10.69 21.16 -10.90
C VAL A 234 10.90 22.55 -10.27
N THR A 235 9.86 23.07 -9.64
CA THR A 235 9.90 24.30 -8.86
C THR A 235 9.63 24.00 -7.39
N LYS A 236 9.96 24.95 -6.51
CA LYS A 236 9.72 24.81 -5.07
C LYS A 236 8.25 24.52 -4.74
N GLU A 237 7.33 25.13 -5.48
CA GLU A 237 5.88 24.99 -5.29
C GLU A 237 5.37 23.58 -5.62
N MET A 238 6.13 22.82 -6.41
CA MET A 238 5.83 21.42 -6.74
C MET A 238 6.31 20.46 -5.67
N ILE A 239 7.08 20.93 -4.68
CA ILE A 239 7.60 20.10 -3.58
C ILE A 239 6.72 20.31 -2.37
N ASN A 240 6.05 19.24 -1.94
CA ASN A 240 5.09 19.29 -0.85
C ASN A 240 5.68 18.63 0.41
N PHE A 241 5.86 19.41 1.47
CA PHE A 241 6.13 18.91 2.82
C PHE A 241 4.80 18.84 3.58
N ARG A 242 4.34 17.63 3.93
CA ARG A 242 2.99 17.41 4.44
C ARG A 242 2.91 16.23 5.43
N ASP A 243 1.74 16.00 5.97
CA ASP A 243 1.41 14.85 6.83
C ASP A 243 2.30 14.74 8.08
N LEU A 244 2.58 15.89 8.72
CA LEU A 244 3.39 15.94 9.95
C LEU A 244 2.78 15.01 11.01
N ASN A 245 3.54 14.00 11.44
CA ASN A 245 3.13 12.96 12.40
C ASN A 245 1.79 12.31 12.07
N ARG A 246 1.46 12.21 10.78
CA ARG A 246 0.20 11.63 10.31
C ARG A 246 0.47 10.57 9.24
N PHE A 247 -0.30 9.51 9.33
CA PHE A 247 -0.28 8.47 8.31
C PHE A 247 -0.79 9.02 6.97
N PRO A 248 0.02 9.00 5.88
CA PRO A 248 -0.30 9.73 4.66
C PRO A 248 -1.47 9.13 3.87
N ALA A 249 -1.70 7.82 3.97
CA ALA A 249 -2.69 7.08 3.18
C ALA A 249 -3.97 6.73 3.96
N LYS A 250 -4.29 7.41 5.06
CA LYS A 250 -5.39 7.05 5.97
C LYS A 250 -6.73 6.82 5.25
N ARG A 251 -7.10 7.70 4.31
CA ARG A 251 -8.36 7.59 3.56
C ARG A 251 -8.37 6.39 2.64
N GLY A 252 -7.25 6.12 1.97
CA GLY A 252 -7.08 4.97 1.11
C GLY A 252 -7.20 3.65 1.87
N VAL A 253 -6.54 3.54 3.03
CA VAL A 253 -6.63 2.35 3.91
C VAL A 253 -8.07 2.11 4.37
N ILE A 254 -8.78 3.15 4.81
CA ILE A 254 -10.19 3.01 5.22
C ILE A 254 -11.03 2.50 4.06
N PHE A 255 -10.86 3.07 2.87
CA PHE A 255 -11.58 2.65 1.68
C PHE A 255 -11.27 1.18 1.31
N GLN A 256 -10.00 0.79 1.32
CA GLN A 256 -9.57 -0.58 1.06
C GLN A 256 -10.15 -1.57 2.09
N LYS A 257 -10.16 -1.21 3.37
CA LYS A 257 -10.78 -2.05 4.43
C LYS A 257 -12.29 -2.19 4.28
N ILE A 258 -12.99 -1.13 3.91
CA ILE A 258 -14.45 -1.20 3.66
C ILE A 258 -14.73 -2.12 2.48
N THR A 259 -14.03 -1.95 1.36
CA THR A 259 -14.22 -2.79 0.17
C THR A 259 -13.80 -4.24 0.41
N GLN A 260 -12.76 -4.48 1.20
CA GLN A 260 -12.35 -5.82 1.63
C GLN A 260 -13.41 -6.48 2.53
N PHE A 261 -13.95 -5.74 3.50
CA PHE A 261 -15.07 -6.23 4.32
C PHE A 261 -16.28 -6.58 3.45
N LEU A 262 -16.64 -5.73 2.51
CA LEU A 262 -17.72 -6.02 1.57
C LEU A 262 -17.40 -7.22 0.69
N SER A 263 -16.16 -7.38 0.23
CA SER A 263 -15.72 -8.54 -0.55
C SER A 263 -15.92 -9.85 0.22
N ASN A 264 -15.68 -9.83 1.52
CA ASN A 264 -15.80 -11.02 2.37
C ASN A 264 -17.24 -11.32 2.82
N PHE A 265 -18.06 -10.30 3.05
CA PHE A 265 -19.33 -10.46 3.77
C PHE A 265 -20.58 -10.03 3.00
N SER A 266 -20.47 -9.38 1.82
CA SER A 266 -21.66 -8.89 1.09
C SER A 266 -22.62 -10.00 0.72
N TRP A 267 -22.15 -11.20 0.36
CA TRP A 267 -22.97 -12.36 0.07
C TRP A 267 -23.88 -12.75 1.24
N LEU A 268 -23.35 -12.68 2.48
CA LEU A 268 -24.08 -12.99 3.69
C LEU A 268 -25.21 -11.97 3.92
N VAL A 269 -24.93 -10.69 3.69
CA VAL A 269 -25.94 -9.62 3.80
C VAL A 269 -27.11 -9.87 2.85
N PHE A 270 -26.82 -10.24 1.59
CA PHE A 270 -27.87 -10.55 0.61
C PHE A 270 -28.69 -11.79 0.97
N LEU A 271 -28.04 -12.84 1.51
CA LEU A 271 -28.75 -14.04 1.96
C LEU A 271 -29.65 -13.76 3.18
N ILE A 272 -29.14 -13.01 4.16
CA ILE A 272 -29.94 -12.62 5.34
C ILE A 272 -31.15 -11.79 4.89
N PHE A 273 -30.95 -10.81 4.01
CA PHE A 273 -32.04 -9.98 3.49
C PHE A 273 -33.08 -10.81 2.75
N SER A 274 -32.64 -11.75 1.92
CA SER A 274 -33.49 -12.71 1.23
C SER A 274 -34.35 -13.52 2.22
N PHE A 275 -33.73 -14.04 3.28
CA PHE A 275 -34.42 -14.83 4.31
C PHE A 275 -35.45 -13.99 5.07
N LEU A 276 -35.13 -12.76 5.45
CA LEU A 276 -36.04 -11.84 6.12
C LEU A 276 -37.26 -11.49 5.25
N LEU A 277 -37.04 -11.26 3.97
CA LEU A 277 -38.12 -11.01 3.01
C LEU A 277 -39.02 -12.25 2.86
N ARG A 278 -38.43 -13.44 2.77
CA ARG A 278 -39.20 -14.70 2.71
C ARG A 278 -40.10 -14.89 3.95
N SER A 279 -39.54 -14.68 5.14
CA SER A 279 -40.27 -14.77 6.40
C SER A 279 -41.46 -13.78 6.44
N THR A 280 -41.24 -12.55 5.96
CA THR A 280 -42.30 -11.53 5.89
C THR A 280 -43.42 -11.92 4.92
N ILE A 281 -43.08 -12.55 3.78
CA ILE A 281 -44.06 -13.05 2.81
C ILE A 281 -44.89 -14.16 3.44
N GLN A 282 -44.25 -15.12 4.11
CA GLN A 282 -44.93 -16.24 4.76
C GLN A 282 -45.90 -15.77 5.85
N LYS A 283 -45.47 -14.82 6.69
CA LYS A 283 -46.34 -14.22 7.73
C LYS A 283 -47.57 -13.51 7.15
N LYS A 284 -47.40 -12.79 6.02
CA LYS A 284 -48.53 -12.13 5.35
C LYS A 284 -49.49 -13.13 4.72
N ALA A 285 -49.00 -14.21 4.12
CA ALA A 285 -49.81 -15.26 3.55
C ALA A 285 -50.63 -16.00 4.61
N ALA A 286 -50.00 -16.33 5.76
CA ALA A 286 -50.70 -16.95 6.88
C ALA A 286 -51.87 -16.06 7.41
N LYS A 287 -51.65 -14.76 7.58
CA LYS A 287 -52.69 -13.82 8.00
C LYS A 287 -53.87 -13.70 7.03
N VAL A 288 -53.65 -13.85 5.76
CA VAL A 288 -54.75 -13.81 4.74
C VAL A 288 -55.59 -15.07 4.83
N ASN A 289 -54.99 -16.21 5.15
CA ASN A 289 -55.72 -17.49 5.27
C ASN A 289 -56.49 -17.62 6.61
N GLU A 290 -56.24 -16.74 7.59
CA GLU A 290 -56.93 -16.71 8.88
C GLU A 290 -58.16 -15.77 8.90
N LEU A 291 -58.41 -15.02 7.80
CA LEU A 291 -59.60 -14.18 7.68
C LEU A 291 -60.82 -15.07 7.43
N PRO A 292 -61.88 -15.08 8.27
CA PRO A 292 -63.09 -15.84 8.03
C PRO A 292 -63.79 -15.33 6.75
N LEU A 293 -64.29 -16.28 5.97
CA LEU A 293 -65.11 -16.04 4.78
C LEU A 293 -66.42 -15.35 5.16
#